data_502d6470a00b0b2adf007f1d1ff0cfba
#
_entry.id   502d6470a00b0b2adf007f1d1ff0cfba
#
_cell.length_a   1.000
_cell.length_b   1.000
_cell.length_c   1.000
_cell.angle_alpha   90.00
_cell.angle_beta   90.00
_cell.angle_gamma   90.00
#
_symmetry.space_group_name_H-M   'P 1'
#
loop_
_entity.id
_entity.type
_entity.pdbx_description
1 polymer ?
#
loop_
_entity_poly.entity_id
_entity_poly.type
_entity_poly.pdbx_seq_one_letter_code
_entity_poly.pdbx_strand_id
1 'polypeptide(L)'
;MDYQKEMEEFQWDVPEYYDIASVVDSHAQKNPLHPAILWENEKGDTRTLTYDDVRTQSNQLANILNSLTIQKGDPVLIMLPRIPETYISQLAIIKAGAIITPAVEMLRARNVIYRAHNCQAKAVITNESGAAIVDEVRSQLNSVKNFILVDGEKKGWLSYTEEMKKASPTYEYQPKKSTDIFYISYTSGTTGLPKGVVHQNSWMYAFKKINARYWYGAEKDDIIWATTSPGWAKWFWSHLGVTMNVGATDLLYEGRFNPERYFRLLQKYKVTICCLTPTELRIMIQVPNAEQYDLSSICSFVSAGEPLNKEVIEFFEKNYDITIREGYGQTETVCLVCNYTGITVKPGSMGRPMPGQDVKIVDETGKDVDVGEVGEVTTTFGLPSLFREYYKMPDKMEEVVREGRYYTGDLCKMDEDGYYWFEGRADDVILSAGYRIGPFEVEDALLTHPAVLECAAVGSPHPERGEIVKAFVVLTRGWEPSDALKAELQNHTKQVTAPYKYPREIEFVDHLPKTMSGKVKRSELKRMEYERKGAE
;
A
#
# COMPACT_ATOMS: atom_id res chain seq x y z
N MET A 1 -19.31 4.63 -17.90
CA MET A 1 -19.90 4.19 -16.62
C MET A 1 -20.64 5.37 -16.03
N ASP A 2 -21.86 5.20 -15.54
CA ASP A 2 -22.64 6.27 -14.92
C ASP A 2 -22.44 6.19 -13.40
N TYR A 3 -21.81 7.22 -12.80
CA TYR A 3 -21.48 7.25 -11.38
C TYR A 3 -22.71 7.08 -10.48
N GLN A 4 -23.75 7.87 -10.75
CA GLN A 4 -24.95 7.88 -9.90
C GLN A 4 -25.63 6.50 -9.91
N LYS A 5 -25.76 5.92 -11.09
CA LYS A 5 -26.32 4.58 -11.25
C LYS A 5 -25.51 3.51 -10.52
N GLU A 6 -24.18 3.54 -10.63
CA GLU A 6 -23.32 2.57 -9.94
C GLU A 6 -23.40 2.72 -8.40
N MET A 7 -23.56 3.95 -7.89
CA MET A 7 -23.76 4.20 -6.46
C MET A 7 -25.09 3.66 -5.94
N GLU A 8 -26.17 3.84 -6.70
CA GLU A 8 -27.53 3.43 -6.32
C GLU A 8 -27.76 1.91 -6.44
N GLU A 9 -27.20 1.27 -7.48
CA GLU A 9 -27.41 -0.15 -7.78
C GLU A 9 -26.41 -1.07 -7.06
N PHE A 10 -25.37 -0.53 -6.43
CA PHE A 10 -24.34 -1.35 -5.79
C PHE A 10 -24.88 -2.11 -4.60
N GLN A 11 -24.56 -3.41 -4.54
CA GLN A 11 -24.90 -4.28 -3.41
C GLN A 11 -23.70 -5.16 -3.03
N TRP A 12 -23.54 -5.36 -1.74
CA TRP A 12 -22.61 -6.32 -1.18
C TRP A 12 -23.24 -7.72 -1.17
N ASP A 13 -23.01 -8.47 -2.24
CA ASP A 13 -23.49 -9.86 -2.43
C ASP A 13 -22.37 -10.86 -2.10
N VAL A 14 -21.78 -10.73 -0.91
CA VAL A 14 -20.65 -11.57 -0.48
C VAL A 14 -21.08 -13.04 -0.36
N PRO A 15 -20.46 -13.97 -1.10
CA PRO A 15 -20.77 -15.39 -0.98
C PRO A 15 -20.41 -15.91 0.42
N GLU A 16 -21.13 -16.92 0.92
CA GLU A 16 -20.79 -17.56 2.20
C GLU A 16 -19.37 -18.14 2.20
N TYR A 17 -18.95 -18.73 1.07
CA TYR A 17 -17.63 -19.29 0.87
C TYR A 17 -16.91 -18.50 -0.22
N TYR A 18 -15.83 -17.86 0.14
CA TYR A 18 -14.96 -17.12 -0.76
C TYR A 18 -13.57 -17.00 -0.16
N ASP A 19 -12.56 -17.38 -0.91
CA ASP A 19 -11.17 -17.08 -0.66
C ASP A 19 -10.40 -17.01 -1.97
N ILE A 20 -9.28 -16.29 -1.97
CA ILE A 20 -8.53 -16.04 -3.19
C ILE A 20 -7.86 -17.31 -3.74
N ALA A 21 -7.53 -18.29 -2.91
CA ALA A 21 -6.93 -19.55 -3.39
C ALA A 21 -7.93 -20.37 -4.22
N SER A 22 -9.20 -20.41 -3.79
CA SER A 22 -10.27 -21.07 -4.57
C SER A 22 -10.54 -20.37 -5.90
N VAL A 23 -10.43 -19.04 -5.93
CA VAL A 23 -10.57 -18.25 -7.17
C VAL A 23 -9.44 -18.56 -8.14
N VAL A 24 -8.18 -18.59 -7.67
CA VAL A 24 -7.01 -18.97 -8.49
C VAL A 24 -7.13 -20.40 -9.02
N ASP A 25 -7.56 -21.35 -8.18
CA ASP A 25 -7.78 -22.74 -8.62
C ASP A 25 -8.89 -22.82 -9.69
N SER A 26 -9.93 -22.00 -9.59
CA SER A 26 -10.99 -21.89 -10.61
C SER A 26 -10.45 -21.36 -11.95
N HIS A 27 -9.53 -20.36 -11.92
CA HIS A 27 -8.87 -19.89 -13.14
C HIS A 27 -7.98 -20.98 -13.76
N ALA A 28 -7.21 -21.70 -12.96
CA ALA A 28 -6.40 -22.84 -13.40
C ALA A 28 -7.23 -23.94 -14.07
N GLN A 29 -8.42 -24.25 -13.54
CA GLN A 29 -9.34 -25.23 -14.11
C GLN A 29 -9.93 -24.79 -15.45
N LYS A 30 -10.24 -23.51 -15.60
CA LYS A 30 -10.83 -22.95 -16.83
C LYS A 30 -9.81 -22.74 -17.93
N ASN A 31 -8.62 -22.28 -17.61
CA ASN A 31 -7.55 -22.00 -18.54
C ASN A 31 -6.19 -22.30 -17.92
N PRO A 32 -5.79 -23.57 -17.83
CA PRO A 32 -4.60 -24.00 -17.09
C PRO A 32 -3.30 -23.39 -17.62
N LEU A 33 -3.22 -23.13 -18.93
CA LEU A 33 -2.01 -22.61 -19.59
C LEU A 33 -1.93 -21.08 -19.62
N HIS A 34 -2.94 -20.37 -19.13
CA HIS A 34 -2.90 -18.91 -19.08
C HIS A 34 -1.75 -18.46 -18.16
N PRO A 35 -0.89 -17.53 -18.60
CA PRO A 35 0.18 -17.02 -17.75
C PRO A 35 -0.41 -16.32 -16.51
N ALA A 36 0.00 -16.78 -15.33
CA ALA A 36 -0.36 -16.15 -14.07
C ALA A 36 0.71 -15.15 -13.63
N ILE A 37 1.98 -15.50 -13.78
CA ILE A 37 3.13 -14.70 -13.34
C ILE A 37 4.18 -14.66 -14.44
N LEU A 38 4.58 -13.43 -14.82
CA LEU A 38 5.80 -13.16 -15.58
C LEU A 38 6.81 -12.54 -14.62
N TRP A 39 7.86 -13.25 -14.29
CA TRP A 39 8.89 -12.80 -13.36
C TRP A 39 10.19 -12.47 -14.09
N GLU A 40 10.81 -11.36 -13.68
CA GLU A 40 12.15 -10.95 -14.11
C GLU A 40 12.95 -10.39 -12.94
N ASN A 41 14.24 -10.72 -12.85
CA ASN A 41 15.14 -10.15 -11.85
C ASN A 41 16.07 -9.05 -12.42
N GLU A 42 16.90 -8.45 -11.56
CA GLU A 42 17.87 -7.42 -11.99
C GLU A 42 18.89 -7.91 -13.01
N LYS A 43 19.19 -9.21 -13.05
CA LYS A 43 20.15 -9.81 -13.99
C LYS A 43 19.53 -10.09 -15.36
N GLY A 44 18.20 -10.01 -15.47
CA GLY A 44 17.46 -10.32 -16.70
C GLY A 44 17.06 -11.80 -16.81
N ASP A 45 17.23 -12.59 -15.74
CA ASP A 45 16.66 -13.94 -15.70
C ASP A 45 15.14 -13.84 -15.64
N THR A 46 14.45 -14.71 -16.35
CA THR A 46 12.99 -14.68 -16.47
C THR A 46 12.36 -16.03 -16.16
N ARG A 47 11.17 -16.04 -15.59
CA ARG A 47 10.31 -17.21 -15.38
C ARG A 47 8.88 -16.87 -15.75
N THR A 48 8.18 -17.82 -16.33
CA THR A 48 6.73 -17.73 -16.54
C THR A 48 6.07 -18.90 -15.82
N LEU A 49 5.10 -18.59 -14.96
CA LEU A 49 4.26 -19.59 -14.32
C LEU A 49 2.83 -19.43 -14.86
N THR A 50 2.22 -20.54 -15.23
CA THR A 50 0.81 -20.61 -15.58
C THR A 50 -0.07 -20.67 -14.32
N TYR A 51 -1.37 -20.47 -14.48
CA TYR A 51 -2.32 -20.67 -13.37
C TYR A 51 -2.28 -22.10 -12.84
N ASP A 52 -2.04 -23.10 -13.71
CA ASP A 52 -1.89 -24.50 -13.28
C ASP A 52 -0.59 -24.76 -12.51
N ASP A 53 0.51 -24.09 -12.88
CA ASP A 53 1.76 -24.13 -12.11
C ASP A 53 1.55 -23.56 -10.71
N VAL A 54 0.89 -22.41 -10.61
CA VAL A 54 0.60 -21.75 -9.32
C VAL A 54 -0.31 -22.63 -8.47
N ARG A 55 -1.37 -23.20 -9.04
CA ARG A 55 -2.27 -24.13 -8.35
C ARG A 55 -1.51 -25.36 -7.84
N THR A 56 -0.75 -26.01 -8.71
CA THR A 56 0.00 -27.23 -8.41
C THR A 56 1.05 -26.99 -7.32
N GLN A 57 1.85 -25.95 -7.45
CA GLN A 57 2.90 -25.64 -6.47
C GLN A 57 2.31 -25.18 -5.13
N SER A 58 1.21 -24.43 -5.13
CA SER A 58 0.54 -24.08 -3.87
C SER A 58 -0.12 -25.27 -3.18
N ASN A 59 -0.58 -26.27 -3.94
CA ASN A 59 -1.05 -27.55 -3.38
C ASN A 59 0.09 -28.33 -2.71
N GLN A 60 1.25 -28.42 -3.38
CA GLN A 60 2.44 -29.08 -2.82
C GLN A 60 2.84 -28.43 -1.49
N LEU A 61 2.95 -27.11 -1.45
CA LEU A 61 3.32 -26.41 -0.22
C LEU A 61 2.24 -26.51 0.87
N ALA A 62 0.95 -26.53 0.51
CA ALA A 62 -0.12 -26.76 1.47
C ALA A 62 -0.02 -28.16 2.12
N ASN A 63 0.33 -29.22 1.34
CA ASN A 63 0.63 -30.54 1.86
C ASN A 63 1.83 -30.53 2.83
N ILE A 64 2.88 -29.79 2.50
CA ILE A 64 4.04 -29.61 3.39
C ILE A 64 3.61 -28.95 4.70
N LEU A 65 2.87 -27.83 4.63
CA LEU A 65 2.37 -27.13 5.83
C LEU A 65 1.52 -28.04 6.71
N ASN A 66 0.65 -28.85 6.12
CA ASN A 66 -0.14 -29.85 6.86
C ASN A 66 0.75 -30.90 7.54
N SER A 67 1.79 -31.41 6.85
CA SER A 67 2.73 -32.36 7.42
C SER A 67 3.53 -31.78 8.61
N LEU A 68 3.70 -30.47 8.62
CA LEU A 68 4.31 -29.70 9.71
C LEU A 68 3.30 -29.32 10.81
N THR A 69 2.08 -29.89 10.77
CA THR A 69 1.01 -29.67 11.74
C THR A 69 0.50 -28.23 11.83
N ILE A 70 0.66 -27.45 10.75
CA ILE A 70 0.02 -26.11 10.64
C ILE A 70 -1.49 -26.31 10.47
N GLN A 71 -2.27 -25.67 11.32
CA GLN A 71 -3.72 -25.83 11.40
C GLN A 71 -4.47 -24.56 11.01
N LYS A 72 -5.79 -24.68 10.84
CA LYS A 72 -6.67 -23.52 10.63
C LYS A 72 -6.48 -22.50 11.77
N GLY A 73 -6.23 -21.25 11.37
CA GLY A 73 -6.03 -20.14 12.30
C GLY A 73 -4.60 -19.96 12.81
N ASP A 74 -3.66 -20.84 12.46
CA ASP A 74 -2.26 -20.67 12.82
C ASP A 74 -1.59 -19.56 11.98
N PRO A 75 -0.97 -18.54 12.59
CA PRO A 75 -0.24 -17.53 11.86
C PRO A 75 1.08 -18.07 11.31
N VAL A 76 1.36 -17.77 10.04
CA VAL A 76 2.62 -18.06 9.35
C VAL A 76 3.27 -16.75 8.93
N LEU A 77 4.48 -16.49 9.45
CA LEU A 77 5.25 -15.31 9.08
C LEU A 77 5.92 -15.54 7.72
N ILE A 78 5.62 -14.67 6.76
CA ILE A 78 6.26 -14.67 5.43
C ILE A 78 7.16 -13.44 5.31
N MET A 79 8.43 -13.68 4.95
CA MET A 79 9.41 -12.61 4.71
C MET A 79 10.15 -12.91 3.41
N LEU A 80 9.51 -12.63 2.28
CA LEU A 80 9.97 -12.94 0.93
C LEU A 80 9.95 -11.70 0.02
N PRO A 81 10.85 -11.63 -0.98
CA PRO A 81 10.84 -10.58 -2.00
C PRO A 81 9.73 -10.80 -3.04
N ARG A 82 9.79 -10.03 -4.11
CA ARG A 82 8.89 -10.15 -5.26
C ARG A 82 9.30 -11.32 -6.15
N ILE A 83 9.05 -12.55 -5.69
CA ILE A 83 9.32 -13.80 -6.38
C ILE A 83 8.05 -14.66 -6.47
N PRO A 84 7.96 -15.59 -7.44
CA PRO A 84 6.79 -16.47 -7.57
C PRO A 84 6.49 -17.29 -6.31
N GLU A 85 7.51 -17.68 -5.57
CA GLU A 85 7.40 -18.44 -4.32
C GLU A 85 6.61 -17.67 -3.24
N THR A 86 6.54 -16.35 -3.33
CA THR A 86 5.71 -15.53 -2.44
C THR A 86 4.22 -15.79 -2.67
N TYR A 87 3.78 -15.80 -3.92
CA TYR A 87 2.39 -16.15 -4.28
C TYR A 87 2.06 -17.58 -3.87
N ILE A 88 2.94 -18.52 -4.22
CA ILE A 88 2.78 -19.93 -3.90
C ILE A 88 2.62 -20.12 -2.39
N SER A 89 3.47 -19.45 -1.59
CA SER A 89 3.41 -19.51 -0.13
C SER A 89 2.13 -18.92 0.43
N GLN A 90 1.71 -17.77 -0.07
CA GLN A 90 0.49 -17.12 0.41
C GLN A 90 -0.75 -17.95 0.09
N LEU A 91 -0.87 -18.48 -1.12
CA LEU A 91 -1.97 -19.36 -1.52
C LEU A 91 -1.96 -20.68 -0.74
N ALA A 92 -0.80 -21.27 -0.51
CA ALA A 92 -0.66 -22.49 0.28
C ALA A 92 -1.12 -22.30 1.74
N ILE A 93 -0.77 -21.18 2.35
CA ILE A 93 -1.21 -20.83 3.71
C ILE A 93 -2.74 -20.71 3.76
N ILE A 94 -3.36 -20.05 2.78
CA ILE A 94 -4.82 -19.95 2.68
C ILE A 94 -5.43 -21.34 2.51
N LYS A 95 -4.89 -22.19 1.63
CA LYS A 95 -5.37 -23.56 1.43
C LYS A 95 -5.33 -24.37 2.72
N ALA A 96 -4.25 -24.27 3.49
CA ALA A 96 -4.13 -24.89 4.81
C ALA A 96 -5.07 -24.29 5.87
N GLY A 97 -5.75 -23.16 5.56
CA GLY A 97 -6.61 -22.44 6.49
C GLY A 97 -5.86 -21.62 7.53
N ALA A 98 -4.57 -21.48 7.35
CA ALA A 98 -3.68 -20.69 8.21
C ALA A 98 -3.77 -19.19 7.88
N ILE A 99 -3.14 -18.37 8.69
CA ILE A 99 -3.18 -16.90 8.58
C ILE A 99 -1.84 -16.38 8.04
N ILE A 100 -1.89 -15.62 6.96
CA ILE A 100 -0.72 -14.94 6.42
C ILE A 100 -0.35 -13.78 7.33
N THR A 101 0.91 -13.74 7.77
CA THR A 101 1.48 -12.59 8.48
C THR A 101 2.69 -12.09 7.68
N PRO A 102 2.53 -11.10 6.81
CA PRO A 102 3.62 -10.66 5.95
C PRO A 102 4.60 -9.75 6.69
N ALA A 103 5.84 -9.82 6.25
CA ALA A 103 6.92 -8.98 6.71
C ALA A 103 7.79 -8.54 5.52
N VAL A 104 8.24 -7.30 5.52
CA VAL A 104 9.20 -6.82 4.52
C VAL A 104 10.58 -7.39 4.82
N GLU A 105 11.36 -7.71 3.79
CA GLU A 105 12.71 -8.28 3.92
C GLU A 105 13.68 -7.40 4.72
N MET A 106 13.48 -6.08 4.72
CA MET A 106 14.33 -5.13 5.43
C MET A 106 14.02 -5.04 6.94
N LEU A 107 13.14 -5.88 7.49
CA LEU A 107 12.87 -5.90 8.93
C LEU A 107 14.15 -6.23 9.71
N ARG A 108 14.31 -5.55 10.84
CA ARG A 108 15.36 -5.88 11.81
C ARG A 108 14.87 -6.96 12.77
N ALA A 109 15.80 -7.68 13.37
CA ALA A 109 15.55 -8.76 14.32
C ALA A 109 14.48 -8.44 15.37
N ARG A 110 14.54 -7.25 15.99
CA ARG A 110 13.54 -6.77 16.96
C ARG A 110 12.11 -6.79 16.41
N ASN A 111 11.94 -6.42 15.15
CA ASN A 111 10.61 -6.38 14.53
C ASN A 111 10.07 -7.78 14.20
N VAL A 112 10.96 -8.72 13.88
CA VAL A 112 10.61 -10.15 13.71
C VAL A 112 10.13 -10.73 15.03
N ILE A 113 10.87 -10.52 16.12
CA ILE A 113 10.48 -10.95 17.47
C ILE A 113 9.08 -10.42 17.80
N TYR A 114 8.87 -9.12 17.66
CA TYR A 114 7.59 -8.51 18.00
C TYR A 114 6.42 -9.15 17.26
N ARG A 115 6.51 -9.28 15.93
CA ARG A 115 5.44 -9.87 15.12
C ARG A 115 5.18 -11.32 15.49
N ALA A 116 6.24 -12.13 15.54
CA ALA A 116 6.13 -13.55 15.86
C ALA A 116 5.50 -13.78 17.25
N HIS A 117 5.87 -12.98 18.26
CA HIS A 117 5.28 -13.06 19.58
C HIS A 117 3.83 -12.55 19.62
N ASN A 118 3.56 -11.41 19.01
CA ASN A 118 2.22 -10.83 19.05
C ASN A 118 1.19 -11.76 18.39
N CYS A 119 1.45 -12.25 17.15
CA CYS A 119 0.55 -13.18 16.47
C CYS A 119 0.72 -14.64 16.89
N GLN A 120 1.76 -15.01 17.66
CA GLN A 120 2.07 -16.41 18.03
C GLN A 120 2.37 -17.29 16.80
N ALA A 121 3.18 -16.77 15.87
CA ALA A 121 3.52 -17.45 14.62
C ALA A 121 4.01 -18.89 14.85
N LYS A 122 3.54 -19.84 14.02
CA LYS A 122 3.89 -21.26 14.07
C LYS A 122 4.98 -21.66 13.09
N ALA A 123 5.08 -20.92 11.99
CA ALA A 123 6.11 -21.13 10.99
C ALA A 123 6.65 -19.79 10.49
N VAL A 124 7.87 -19.84 9.93
CA VAL A 124 8.48 -18.76 9.15
C VAL A 124 8.84 -19.33 7.78
N ILE A 125 8.47 -18.60 6.71
CA ILE A 125 8.87 -18.87 5.33
C ILE A 125 9.69 -17.67 4.85
N THR A 126 10.94 -17.90 4.44
CA THR A 126 11.83 -16.80 4.03
C THR A 126 12.91 -17.29 3.04
N ASN A 127 13.68 -16.35 2.51
CA ASN A 127 14.89 -16.59 1.72
C ASN A 127 16.16 -16.53 2.59
N GLU A 128 17.35 -16.73 1.99
CA GLU A 128 18.63 -16.71 2.73
C GLU A 128 18.86 -15.41 3.50
N SER A 129 18.51 -14.27 2.92
CA SER A 129 18.69 -12.96 3.58
C SER A 129 17.82 -12.83 4.82
N GLY A 130 16.57 -13.25 4.73
CA GLY A 130 15.65 -13.26 5.87
C GLY A 130 16.02 -14.32 6.91
N ALA A 131 16.52 -15.48 6.48
CA ALA A 131 16.99 -16.52 7.38
C ALA A 131 18.16 -16.05 8.26
N ALA A 132 19.05 -15.22 7.73
CA ALA A 132 20.12 -14.62 8.54
C ALA A 132 19.56 -13.80 9.71
N ILE A 133 18.56 -12.96 9.45
CA ILE A 133 17.90 -12.12 10.47
C ILE A 133 17.13 -12.98 11.49
N VAL A 134 16.42 -14.01 11.00
CA VAL A 134 15.64 -14.92 11.86
C VAL A 134 16.56 -15.73 12.79
N ASP A 135 17.72 -16.20 12.29
CA ASP A 135 18.66 -16.99 13.09
C ASP A 135 19.29 -16.18 14.24
N GLU A 136 19.51 -14.87 14.06
CA GLU A 136 19.97 -13.99 15.16
C GLU A 136 19.04 -14.04 16.38
N VAL A 137 17.77 -14.28 16.17
CA VAL A 137 16.71 -14.21 17.20
C VAL A 137 15.98 -15.53 17.41
N ARG A 138 16.39 -16.59 16.74
CA ARG A 138 15.70 -17.89 16.71
C ARG A 138 15.37 -18.44 18.10
N SER A 139 16.31 -18.31 19.05
CA SER A 139 16.11 -18.75 20.43
C SER A 139 15.02 -18.00 21.18
N GLN A 140 14.61 -16.83 20.67
CA GLN A 140 13.54 -16.00 21.24
C GLN A 140 12.18 -16.27 20.57
N LEU A 141 12.13 -16.97 19.43
CA LEU A 141 10.90 -17.26 18.68
C LEU A 141 10.18 -18.51 19.21
N ASN A 142 9.78 -18.50 20.48
CA ASN A 142 9.29 -19.67 21.21
C ASN A 142 8.06 -20.35 20.59
N SER A 143 7.19 -19.60 19.90
CA SER A 143 5.98 -20.11 19.23
C SER A 143 6.27 -20.75 17.89
N VAL A 144 7.39 -20.38 17.22
CA VAL A 144 7.76 -20.86 15.90
C VAL A 144 8.43 -22.23 16.01
N LYS A 145 7.84 -23.22 15.34
CA LYS A 145 8.39 -24.59 15.32
C LYS A 145 8.98 -24.96 13.97
N ASN A 146 8.54 -24.30 12.90
CA ASN A 146 8.87 -24.65 11.53
C ASN A 146 9.52 -23.46 10.83
N PHE A 147 10.68 -23.71 10.20
CA PHE A 147 11.46 -22.72 9.48
C PHE A 147 11.70 -23.24 8.06
N ILE A 148 11.15 -22.58 7.05
CA ILE A 148 11.19 -22.99 5.64
C ILE A 148 12.02 -21.97 4.86
N LEU A 149 13.03 -22.45 4.16
CA LEU A 149 13.93 -21.67 3.32
C LEU A 149 13.60 -21.91 1.86
N VAL A 150 13.26 -20.84 1.11
CA VAL A 150 12.82 -20.98 -0.30
C VAL A 150 13.99 -21.13 -1.28
N ASP A 151 15.16 -20.62 -0.94
CA ASP A 151 16.39 -20.66 -1.72
C ASP A 151 17.54 -21.27 -0.92
N GLY A 152 18.28 -22.17 -1.53
CA GLY A 152 19.43 -22.82 -0.90
C GLY A 152 19.10 -23.87 0.15
N GLU A 153 20.12 -24.22 0.93
CA GLU A 153 20.07 -25.18 2.02
C GLU A 153 20.78 -24.64 3.26
N LYS A 154 20.16 -24.78 4.43
CA LYS A 154 20.72 -24.30 5.69
C LYS A 154 20.37 -25.22 6.84
N LYS A 155 21.36 -25.55 7.67
CA LYS A 155 21.14 -26.40 8.85
C LYS A 155 20.06 -25.83 9.76
N GLY A 156 19.07 -26.65 10.07
CA GLY A 156 17.94 -26.28 10.92
C GLY A 156 16.80 -25.56 10.18
N TRP A 157 16.89 -25.43 8.87
CA TRP A 157 15.84 -24.98 7.97
C TRP A 157 15.38 -26.12 7.08
N LEU A 158 14.08 -26.18 6.81
CA LEU A 158 13.49 -27.07 5.82
C LEU A 158 13.71 -26.47 4.43
N SER A 159 14.34 -27.25 3.54
CA SER A 159 14.52 -26.79 2.15
C SER A 159 13.21 -26.87 1.40
N TYR A 160 12.69 -25.71 0.99
CA TYR A 160 11.50 -25.61 0.15
C TYR A 160 11.64 -26.48 -1.12
N THR A 161 12.76 -26.33 -1.82
CA THR A 161 13.00 -27.03 -3.08
C THR A 161 12.97 -28.54 -2.91
N GLU A 162 13.59 -29.07 -1.86
CA GLU A 162 13.64 -30.53 -1.63
C GLU A 162 12.30 -31.11 -1.17
N GLU A 163 11.56 -30.37 -0.37
CA GLU A 163 10.23 -30.81 0.08
C GLU A 163 9.19 -30.71 -1.04
N MET A 164 9.27 -29.68 -1.89
CA MET A 164 8.37 -29.54 -3.05
C MET A 164 8.51 -30.73 -4.03
N LYS A 165 9.71 -31.28 -4.22
CA LYS A 165 9.93 -32.48 -5.08
C LYS A 165 9.18 -33.72 -4.56
N LYS A 166 8.96 -33.81 -3.25
CA LYS A 166 8.35 -34.98 -2.59
C LYS A 166 6.83 -34.81 -2.41
N ALA A 167 6.36 -33.57 -2.33
CA ALA A 167 4.98 -33.28 -2.00
C ALA A 167 4.03 -33.57 -3.16
N SER A 168 2.85 -34.08 -2.84
CA SER A 168 1.78 -34.33 -3.82
C SER A 168 1.34 -33.03 -4.50
N PRO A 169 1.18 -33.01 -5.84
CA PRO A 169 0.62 -31.87 -6.57
C PRO A 169 -0.90 -31.70 -6.39
N THR A 170 -1.55 -32.68 -5.77
CA THR A 170 -2.97 -32.64 -5.44
C THR A 170 -3.18 -32.34 -3.96
N TYR A 171 -4.15 -31.51 -3.66
CA TYR A 171 -4.53 -31.14 -2.30
C TYR A 171 -6.05 -31.14 -2.18
N GLU A 172 -6.58 -31.83 -1.17
CA GLU A 172 -8.01 -31.83 -0.91
C GLU A 172 -8.38 -30.49 -0.25
N TYR A 173 -8.78 -29.57 -1.09
CA TYR A 173 -9.06 -28.20 -0.70
C TYR A 173 -10.55 -27.94 -0.57
N GLN A 174 -10.92 -27.35 0.57
CA GLN A 174 -12.29 -26.87 0.82
C GLN A 174 -12.27 -25.33 0.90
N PRO A 175 -13.07 -24.62 0.09
CA PRO A 175 -13.18 -23.18 0.14
C PRO A 175 -13.46 -22.68 1.56
N LYS A 176 -12.81 -21.58 1.95
CA LYS A 176 -12.97 -21.02 3.29
C LYS A 176 -14.19 -20.09 3.34
N LYS A 177 -14.77 -19.93 4.52
CA LYS A 177 -15.84 -18.95 4.70
C LYS A 177 -15.31 -17.54 4.46
N SER A 178 -16.15 -16.68 3.89
CA SER A 178 -15.84 -15.26 3.71
C SER A 178 -15.53 -14.56 5.03
N THR A 179 -16.03 -15.07 6.14
CA THR A 179 -15.79 -14.57 7.50
C THR A 179 -14.56 -15.15 8.19
N ASP A 180 -13.88 -16.15 7.59
CA ASP A 180 -12.64 -16.68 8.17
C ASP A 180 -11.50 -15.65 8.04
N ILE A 181 -10.71 -15.52 9.10
CA ILE A 181 -9.51 -14.67 9.10
C ILE A 181 -8.42 -15.36 8.27
N PHE A 182 -7.81 -14.62 7.36
CA PHE A 182 -6.72 -15.14 6.52
C PHE A 182 -5.45 -14.29 6.56
N TYR A 183 -5.51 -13.06 7.12
CA TYR A 183 -4.43 -12.11 6.99
C TYR A 183 -4.33 -11.19 8.21
N ILE A 184 -3.10 -10.98 8.70
CA ILE A 184 -2.76 -9.99 9.75
C ILE A 184 -1.59 -9.16 9.25
N SER A 185 -1.84 -7.88 8.92
CA SER A 185 -0.83 -6.93 8.46
C SER A 185 -0.40 -5.98 9.58
N TYR A 186 0.90 -5.87 9.81
CA TYR A 186 1.41 -4.96 10.82
C TYR A 186 1.75 -3.59 10.24
N THR A 187 1.03 -2.56 10.68
CA THR A 187 1.27 -1.16 10.31
C THR A 187 2.15 -0.47 11.35
N SER A 188 2.98 0.47 10.89
CA SER A 188 3.67 1.39 11.81
C SER A 188 2.66 2.38 12.37
N GLY A 189 2.28 2.20 13.63
CA GLY A 189 1.50 3.22 14.33
C GLY A 189 2.31 4.51 14.52
N THR A 190 1.66 5.66 14.48
CA THR A 190 2.29 6.98 14.73
C THR A 190 2.83 7.12 16.16
N THR A 191 2.32 6.33 17.11
CA THR A 191 2.53 6.51 18.54
C THR A 191 3.15 5.32 19.28
N GLY A 192 3.67 4.27 18.59
CA GLY A 192 4.21 3.14 19.33
C GLY A 192 4.49 1.86 18.55
N LEU A 193 4.20 0.72 19.16
CA LEU A 193 4.39 -0.60 18.55
C LEU A 193 3.47 -0.80 17.34
N PRO A 194 3.90 -1.57 16.32
CA PRO A 194 3.06 -1.85 15.14
C PRO A 194 1.72 -2.51 15.52
N LYS A 195 0.63 -2.04 14.91
CA LYS A 195 -0.71 -2.62 15.07
C LYS A 195 -0.94 -3.74 14.05
N GLY A 196 -1.44 -4.88 14.47
CA GLY A 196 -1.84 -5.98 13.58
C GLY A 196 -3.26 -5.75 13.06
N VAL A 197 -3.41 -5.38 11.80
CA VAL A 197 -4.71 -5.21 11.13
C VAL A 197 -5.20 -6.56 10.64
N VAL A 198 -6.36 -6.99 11.10
CA VAL A 198 -6.95 -8.31 10.83
C VAL A 198 -7.94 -8.24 9.69
N HIS A 199 -7.77 -9.08 8.67
CA HIS A 199 -8.71 -9.18 7.56
C HIS A 199 -9.32 -10.58 7.41
N GLN A 200 -10.58 -10.58 6.99
CA GLN A 200 -11.36 -11.76 6.61
C GLN A 200 -11.30 -11.97 5.09
N ASN A 201 -11.62 -13.16 4.60
CA ASN A 201 -11.63 -13.47 3.16
C ASN A 201 -12.58 -12.56 2.35
N SER A 202 -13.63 -12.02 2.96
CA SER A 202 -14.52 -11.02 2.35
C SER A 202 -13.78 -9.78 1.83
N TRP A 203 -12.63 -9.44 2.40
CA TRP A 203 -11.78 -8.34 1.93
C TRP A 203 -11.23 -8.59 0.51
N MET A 204 -10.87 -9.86 0.19
CA MET A 204 -10.49 -10.22 -1.18
C MET A 204 -11.66 -10.10 -2.16
N TYR A 205 -12.88 -10.44 -1.72
CA TYR A 205 -14.07 -10.20 -2.52
C TYR A 205 -14.32 -8.70 -2.77
N ALA A 206 -14.10 -7.87 -1.77
CA ALA A 206 -14.24 -6.43 -1.89
C ALA A 206 -13.24 -5.84 -2.91
N PHE A 207 -12.01 -6.34 -2.98
CA PHE A 207 -11.07 -5.92 -4.02
C PHE A 207 -11.57 -6.22 -5.43
N LYS A 208 -12.17 -7.38 -5.63
CA LYS A 208 -12.78 -7.74 -6.93
C LYS A 208 -13.92 -6.80 -7.29
N LYS A 209 -14.82 -6.52 -6.35
CA LYS A 209 -16.02 -5.68 -6.57
C LYS A 209 -15.67 -4.20 -6.73
N ILE A 210 -14.66 -3.71 -6.05
CA ILE A 210 -14.31 -2.29 -5.98
C ILE A 210 -13.06 -1.98 -6.79
N ASN A 211 -11.88 -2.39 -6.31
CA ASN A 211 -10.62 -1.98 -6.92
C ASN A 211 -10.46 -2.49 -8.35
N ALA A 212 -10.70 -3.78 -8.59
CA ALA A 212 -10.53 -4.37 -9.91
C ALA A 212 -11.50 -3.77 -10.92
N ARG A 213 -12.78 -3.65 -10.53
CA ARG A 213 -13.84 -3.17 -11.44
C ARG A 213 -13.74 -1.67 -11.73
N TYR A 214 -13.67 -0.86 -10.67
CA TYR A 214 -13.84 0.59 -10.81
C TYR A 214 -12.51 1.33 -10.95
N TRP A 215 -11.49 0.96 -10.20
CA TRP A 215 -10.25 1.72 -10.16
C TRP A 215 -9.24 1.21 -11.19
N TYR A 216 -8.97 -0.10 -11.23
CA TYR A 216 -8.08 -0.71 -12.22
C TYR A 216 -8.77 -0.83 -13.60
N GLY A 217 -10.05 -1.16 -13.64
CA GLY A 217 -10.75 -1.58 -14.85
C GLY A 217 -10.18 -2.90 -15.37
N ALA A 218 -9.78 -3.80 -14.48
CA ALA A 218 -9.00 -4.98 -14.79
C ALA A 218 -9.85 -6.15 -15.28
N GLU A 219 -9.35 -6.82 -16.31
CA GLU A 219 -9.92 -8.03 -16.89
C GLU A 219 -8.89 -9.15 -17.00
N LYS A 220 -9.34 -10.36 -17.34
CA LYS A 220 -8.51 -11.59 -17.36
C LYS A 220 -7.36 -11.56 -18.37
N ASP A 221 -7.49 -10.80 -19.46
CA ASP A 221 -6.49 -10.76 -20.54
C ASP A 221 -5.45 -9.65 -20.33
N ASP A 222 -5.52 -8.93 -19.21
CA ASP A 222 -4.59 -7.87 -18.87
C ASP A 222 -3.24 -8.40 -18.39
N ILE A 223 -2.20 -7.63 -18.63
CA ILE A 223 -0.90 -7.75 -17.99
C ILE A 223 -0.77 -6.60 -17.00
N ILE A 224 -0.84 -6.93 -15.71
CA ILE A 224 -0.88 -5.96 -14.63
C ILE A 224 0.47 -5.90 -13.93
N TRP A 225 1.00 -4.70 -13.73
CA TRP A 225 2.23 -4.51 -12.96
C TRP A 225 2.03 -3.55 -11.80
N ALA A 226 2.27 -4.03 -10.59
CA ALA A 226 2.35 -3.21 -9.38
C ALA A 226 3.72 -3.38 -8.72
N THR A 227 4.28 -2.28 -8.21
CA THR A 227 5.67 -2.25 -7.70
C THR A 227 5.80 -2.49 -6.21
N THR A 228 4.71 -2.73 -5.53
CA THR A 228 4.67 -2.89 -4.07
C THR A 228 5.39 -4.16 -3.59
N SER A 229 6.07 -4.08 -2.44
CA SER A 229 6.68 -5.23 -1.78
C SER A 229 5.65 -6.12 -1.06
N PRO A 230 5.85 -7.45 -1.04
CA PRO A 230 4.94 -8.42 -0.40
C PRO A 230 4.66 -8.22 1.09
N GLY A 231 5.52 -7.49 1.78
CA GLY A 231 5.35 -7.18 3.21
C GLY A 231 4.32 -6.09 3.52
N TRP A 232 3.72 -5.46 2.51
CA TRP A 232 2.76 -4.37 2.65
C TRP A 232 1.34 -4.78 2.26
N ALA A 233 0.33 -4.16 2.87
CA ALA A 233 -1.06 -4.41 2.51
C ALA A 233 -1.37 -4.09 1.05
N LYS A 234 -0.72 -3.07 0.45
CA LYS A 234 -0.88 -2.73 -0.97
C LYS A 234 -0.48 -3.86 -1.92
N TRP A 235 0.35 -4.82 -1.50
CA TRP A 235 0.58 -6.06 -2.24
C TRP A 235 -0.73 -6.82 -2.46
N PHE A 236 -1.53 -6.98 -1.40
CA PHE A 236 -2.83 -7.63 -1.49
C PHE A 236 -3.83 -6.83 -2.32
N TRP A 237 -3.73 -5.49 -2.29
CA TRP A 237 -4.57 -4.63 -3.12
C TRP A 237 -4.39 -4.87 -4.61
N SER A 238 -3.18 -5.10 -5.06
CA SER A 238 -2.84 -5.18 -6.48
C SER A 238 -2.74 -6.64 -6.93
N HIS A 239 -1.81 -7.37 -6.34
CA HIS A 239 -1.42 -8.68 -6.84
C HIS A 239 -2.47 -9.76 -6.61
N LEU A 240 -2.82 -10.06 -5.35
CA LEU A 240 -3.84 -11.06 -5.07
C LEU A 240 -5.27 -10.49 -5.23
N GLY A 241 -5.51 -9.28 -4.70
CA GLY A 241 -6.84 -8.67 -4.64
C GLY A 241 -7.40 -8.25 -5.99
N VAL A 242 -6.53 -7.84 -6.93
CA VAL A 242 -6.92 -7.46 -8.30
C VAL A 242 -6.45 -8.53 -9.28
N THR A 243 -5.15 -8.64 -9.53
CA THR A 243 -4.59 -9.43 -10.63
C THR A 243 -5.03 -10.90 -10.60
N MET A 244 -4.71 -11.62 -9.51
CA MET A 244 -5.10 -13.04 -9.38
C MET A 244 -6.61 -13.23 -9.25
N ASN A 245 -7.31 -12.24 -8.73
CA ASN A 245 -8.74 -12.31 -8.50
C ASN A 245 -9.56 -12.23 -9.80
N VAL A 246 -9.09 -11.48 -10.79
CA VAL A 246 -9.74 -11.42 -12.11
C VAL A 246 -9.22 -12.46 -13.08
N GLY A 247 -8.11 -13.13 -12.77
CA GLY A 247 -7.47 -14.12 -13.64
C GLY A 247 -6.52 -13.52 -14.66
N ALA A 248 -6.00 -12.31 -14.40
CA ALA A 248 -5.03 -11.60 -15.24
C ALA A 248 -3.59 -12.12 -15.03
N THR A 249 -2.68 -11.65 -15.86
CA THR A 249 -1.24 -11.95 -15.75
C THR A 249 -0.54 -10.88 -14.91
N ASP A 250 0.24 -11.30 -13.92
CA ASP A 250 1.03 -10.38 -13.11
C ASP A 250 2.48 -10.28 -13.60
N LEU A 251 2.94 -9.05 -13.84
CA LEU A 251 4.37 -8.79 -14.03
C LEU A 251 5.02 -8.59 -12.66
N LEU A 252 5.96 -9.44 -12.33
CA LEU A 252 6.68 -9.44 -11.06
C LEU A 252 8.16 -9.13 -11.29
N TYR A 253 8.60 -7.94 -10.93
CA TYR A 253 10.00 -7.55 -11.06
C TYR A 253 10.73 -7.63 -9.72
N GLU A 254 11.71 -8.52 -9.62
CA GLU A 254 12.60 -8.66 -8.47
C GLU A 254 13.85 -7.81 -8.68
N GLY A 255 13.79 -6.58 -8.22
CA GLY A 255 14.91 -5.66 -8.34
C GLY A 255 14.65 -4.34 -7.62
N ARG A 256 15.72 -3.55 -7.55
CA ARG A 256 15.63 -2.19 -7.01
C ARG A 256 14.95 -1.27 -8.01
N PHE A 257 14.31 -0.22 -7.50
CA PHE A 257 13.75 0.81 -8.32
C PHE A 257 14.85 1.47 -9.17
N ASN A 258 14.61 1.48 -10.48
CA ASN A 258 15.40 2.24 -11.45
C ASN A 258 14.42 2.78 -12.51
N PRO A 259 14.30 4.10 -12.68
CA PRO A 259 13.24 4.68 -13.50
C PRO A 259 13.35 4.30 -14.99
N GLU A 260 14.57 4.27 -15.57
CA GLU A 260 14.74 3.84 -16.96
C GLU A 260 14.39 2.36 -17.17
N ARG A 261 14.78 1.51 -16.20
CA ARG A 261 14.42 0.09 -16.26
C ARG A 261 12.91 -0.10 -16.18
N TYR A 262 12.23 0.70 -15.39
CA TYR A 262 10.77 0.63 -15.28
C TYR A 262 10.10 0.96 -16.62
N PHE A 263 10.51 2.01 -17.32
CA PHE A 263 10.03 2.28 -18.66
C PHE A 263 10.31 1.11 -19.64
N ARG A 264 11.51 0.53 -19.60
CA ARG A 264 11.87 -0.64 -20.42
C ARG A 264 11.00 -1.86 -20.13
N LEU A 265 10.68 -2.12 -18.86
CA LEU A 265 9.81 -3.25 -18.47
C LEU A 265 8.38 -3.02 -18.94
N LEU A 266 7.83 -1.82 -18.77
CA LEU A 266 6.51 -1.46 -19.29
C LEU A 266 6.40 -1.74 -20.79
N GLN A 267 7.36 -1.27 -21.57
CA GLN A 267 7.42 -1.50 -23.02
C GLN A 267 7.66 -2.97 -23.37
N LYS A 268 8.64 -3.65 -22.72
CA LYS A 268 9.04 -5.04 -22.99
C LYS A 268 7.88 -6.01 -22.84
N TYR A 269 7.17 -5.90 -21.73
CA TYR A 269 6.07 -6.81 -21.39
C TYR A 269 4.72 -6.34 -21.88
N LYS A 270 4.66 -5.19 -22.56
CA LYS A 270 3.39 -4.58 -23.05
C LYS A 270 2.35 -4.54 -21.92
N VAL A 271 2.77 -4.00 -20.77
CA VAL A 271 1.91 -3.88 -19.60
C VAL A 271 0.64 -3.09 -19.99
N THR A 272 -0.52 -3.63 -19.65
CA THR A 272 -1.81 -2.99 -19.95
C THR A 272 -2.32 -2.16 -18.77
N ILE A 273 -2.03 -2.59 -17.55
CA ILE A 273 -2.44 -1.88 -16.33
C ILE A 273 -1.24 -1.72 -15.41
N CYS A 274 -1.04 -0.50 -14.94
CA CYS A 274 0.10 -0.13 -14.10
C CYS A 274 -0.34 0.46 -12.76
N CYS A 275 0.32 0.06 -11.66
CA CYS A 275 0.10 0.64 -10.33
C CYS A 275 1.44 0.96 -9.66
N LEU A 276 1.87 2.21 -9.75
CA LEU A 276 3.10 2.71 -9.15
C LEU A 276 2.82 3.67 -8.01
N THR A 277 3.81 3.87 -7.16
CA THR A 277 3.71 4.87 -6.09
C THR A 277 3.97 6.28 -6.63
N PRO A 278 3.39 7.33 -6.04
CA PRO A 278 3.69 8.71 -6.41
C PRO A 278 5.18 9.05 -6.36
N THR A 279 5.90 8.53 -5.38
CA THR A 279 7.36 8.70 -5.27
C THR A 279 8.12 8.12 -6.48
N GLU A 280 7.76 6.91 -6.94
CA GLU A 280 8.37 6.32 -8.15
C GLU A 280 8.07 7.16 -9.38
N LEU A 281 6.83 7.61 -9.52
CA LEU A 281 6.38 8.43 -10.64
C LEU A 281 7.10 9.79 -10.71
N ARG A 282 7.26 10.47 -9.55
CA ARG A 282 8.03 11.74 -9.50
C ARG A 282 9.46 11.58 -9.99
N ILE A 283 10.08 10.44 -9.76
CA ILE A 283 11.44 10.17 -10.24
C ILE A 283 11.41 9.77 -11.72
N MET A 284 10.41 9.01 -12.15
CA MET A 284 10.27 8.59 -13.55
C MET A 284 10.10 9.78 -14.51
N ILE A 285 9.34 10.80 -14.14
CA ILE A 285 9.16 11.99 -15.01
C ILE A 285 10.45 12.80 -15.21
N GLN A 286 11.49 12.55 -14.40
CA GLN A 286 12.81 13.20 -14.52
C GLN A 286 13.76 12.46 -15.47
N VAL A 287 13.37 11.31 -16.02
CA VAL A 287 14.19 10.57 -16.99
C VAL A 287 14.32 11.38 -18.29
N PRO A 288 15.54 11.71 -18.74
CA PRO A 288 15.74 12.42 -20.00
C PRO A 288 15.18 11.62 -21.18
N ASN A 289 14.45 12.29 -22.07
CA ASN A 289 13.84 11.69 -23.26
C ASN A 289 12.95 10.48 -22.92
N ALA A 290 12.20 10.55 -21.82
CA ALA A 290 11.28 9.46 -21.42
C ALA A 290 10.27 9.13 -22.53
N GLU A 291 9.86 10.12 -23.33
CA GLU A 291 8.95 9.99 -24.47
C GLU A 291 9.41 9.01 -25.56
N GLN A 292 10.67 8.57 -25.53
CA GLN A 292 11.17 7.54 -26.47
C GLN A 292 10.62 6.12 -26.17
N TYR A 293 10.11 5.88 -24.97
CA TYR A 293 9.57 4.58 -24.60
C TYR A 293 8.13 4.43 -25.10
N ASP A 294 7.81 3.27 -25.67
CA ASP A 294 6.45 2.94 -26.12
C ASP A 294 5.62 2.42 -24.95
N LEU A 295 4.67 3.22 -24.50
CA LEU A 295 3.69 2.88 -23.47
C LEU A 295 2.26 2.72 -24.04
N SER A 296 2.11 2.59 -25.34
CA SER A 296 0.80 2.51 -26.02
C SER A 296 -0.06 1.31 -25.61
N SER A 297 0.54 0.30 -24.98
CA SER A 297 -0.20 -0.84 -24.41
C SER A 297 -0.95 -0.50 -23.12
N ILE A 298 -0.59 0.58 -22.43
CA ILE A 298 -1.20 0.95 -21.14
C ILE A 298 -2.60 1.53 -21.39
N CYS A 299 -3.62 0.83 -20.95
CA CYS A 299 -5.02 1.29 -20.98
C CYS A 299 -5.51 1.82 -19.61
N SER A 300 -4.78 1.51 -18.53
CA SER A 300 -5.11 1.96 -17.18
C SER A 300 -3.85 2.19 -16.37
N PHE A 301 -3.73 3.39 -15.79
CA PHE A 301 -2.64 3.71 -14.88
C PHE A 301 -3.20 4.27 -13.59
N VAL A 302 -2.90 3.60 -12.47
CA VAL A 302 -3.39 3.97 -11.15
C VAL A 302 -2.24 4.21 -10.17
N SER A 303 -2.47 5.05 -9.18
CA SER A 303 -1.49 5.36 -8.14
C SER A 303 -2.17 5.51 -6.78
N ALA A 304 -1.53 5.08 -5.71
CA ALA A 304 -2.01 5.22 -4.35
C ALA A 304 -0.89 5.12 -3.31
N GLY A 305 -1.20 5.56 -2.09
CA GLY A 305 -0.33 5.45 -0.92
C GLY A 305 0.24 6.78 -0.45
N GLU A 306 0.31 7.77 -1.32
CA GLU A 306 0.65 9.16 -1.06
C GLU A 306 -0.18 10.01 -2.02
N PRO A 307 -0.38 11.30 -1.77
CA PRO A 307 -0.98 12.20 -2.75
C PRO A 307 -0.15 12.30 -4.03
N LEU A 308 -0.83 12.31 -5.16
CA LEU A 308 -0.22 12.39 -6.49
C LEU A 308 -0.19 13.83 -6.98
N ASN A 309 1.01 14.33 -7.28
CA ASN A 309 1.20 15.69 -7.77
C ASN A 309 0.65 15.87 -9.19
N LYS A 310 0.11 17.05 -9.44
CA LYS A 310 -0.48 17.44 -10.73
C LYS A 310 0.52 17.32 -11.88
N GLU A 311 1.77 17.72 -11.67
CA GLU A 311 2.83 17.68 -12.67
C GLU A 311 3.09 16.26 -13.19
N VAL A 312 2.94 15.26 -12.35
CA VAL A 312 3.08 13.85 -12.74
C VAL A 312 1.96 13.46 -13.71
N ILE A 313 0.71 13.82 -13.39
CA ILE A 313 -0.44 13.54 -14.24
C ILE A 313 -0.28 14.23 -15.60
N GLU A 314 0.02 15.54 -15.60
CA GLU A 314 0.22 16.33 -16.80
C GLU A 314 1.36 15.79 -17.69
N PHE A 315 2.44 15.28 -17.09
CA PHE A 315 3.54 14.67 -17.83
C PHE A 315 3.08 13.43 -18.62
N PHE A 316 2.38 12.51 -17.97
CA PHE A 316 1.91 11.28 -18.63
C PHE A 316 0.80 11.55 -19.64
N GLU A 317 -0.10 12.50 -19.38
CA GLU A 317 -1.11 12.94 -20.35
C GLU A 317 -0.46 13.54 -21.60
N LYS A 318 0.48 14.46 -21.41
CA LYS A 318 1.14 15.15 -22.53
C LYS A 318 1.98 14.23 -23.40
N ASN A 319 2.75 13.32 -22.80
CA ASN A 319 3.75 12.52 -23.52
C ASN A 319 3.22 11.18 -24.02
N TYR A 320 2.16 10.64 -23.39
CA TYR A 320 1.68 9.28 -23.65
C TYR A 320 0.16 9.17 -23.84
N ASP A 321 -0.58 10.25 -23.66
CA ASP A 321 -2.06 10.23 -23.63
C ASP A 321 -2.62 9.30 -22.52
N ILE A 322 -1.92 9.25 -21.38
CA ILE A 322 -2.28 8.41 -20.23
C ILE A 322 -2.65 9.29 -19.04
N THR A 323 -3.91 9.19 -18.59
CA THR A 323 -4.36 9.83 -17.34
C THR A 323 -4.15 8.90 -16.16
N ILE A 324 -3.31 9.30 -15.18
CA ILE A 324 -3.10 8.54 -13.94
C ILE A 324 -4.23 8.82 -12.97
N ARG A 325 -4.87 7.76 -12.47
CA ARG A 325 -5.98 7.84 -11.51
C ARG A 325 -5.49 7.54 -10.10
N GLU A 326 -5.63 8.53 -9.23
CA GLU A 326 -5.32 8.38 -7.81
C GLU A 326 -6.40 7.60 -7.08
N GLY A 327 -5.99 6.81 -6.07
CA GLY A 327 -6.88 6.10 -5.16
C GLY A 327 -6.45 6.24 -3.70
N TYR A 328 -7.43 6.51 -2.85
CA TYR A 328 -7.24 6.63 -1.41
C TYR A 328 -7.84 5.46 -0.65
N GLY A 329 -7.10 4.98 0.30
CA GLY A 329 -7.48 3.98 1.30
C GLY A 329 -6.29 3.65 2.21
N GLN A 330 -6.51 2.75 3.14
CA GLN A 330 -5.56 2.40 4.19
C GLN A 330 -5.29 0.89 4.22
N THR A 331 -4.41 0.43 5.09
CA THR A 331 -4.24 -1.00 5.38
C THR A 331 -5.55 -1.61 5.89
N GLU A 332 -6.34 -0.82 6.59
CA GLU A 332 -7.63 -1.15 7.19
C GLU A 332 -8.77 -1.29 6.16
N THR A 333 -8.56 -0.84 4.91
CA THR A 333 -9.65 -0.71 3.93
C THR A 333 -9.24 -1.24 2.54
N VAL A 334 -10.18 -1.26 1.59
CA VAL A 334 -9.90 -1.18 0.15
C VAL A 334 -9.86 0.29 -0.27
N CYS A 335 -9.89 0.61 -1.58
CA CYS A 335 -10.12 2.01 -2.01
C CYS A 335 -11.46 2.51 -1.49
N LEU A 336 -11.44 3.59 -0.71
CA LEU A 336 -12.63 4.29 -0.22
C LEU A 336 -13.07 5.39 -1.17
N VAL A 337 -12.09 6.14 -1.68
CA VAL A 337 -12.26 7.27 -2.61
C VAL A 337 -11.24 7.12 -3.71
N CYS A 338 -11.64 7.26 -4.97
CA CYS A 338 -10.66 7.29 -6.06
C CYS A 338 -11.16 8.02 -7.31
N ASN A 339 -10.22 8.42 -8.14
CA ASN A 339 -10.46 8.77 -9.53
C ASN A 339 -10.59 7.46 -10.32
N TYR A 340 -11.80 6.98 -10.60
CA TYR A 340 -12.02 5.69 -11.25
C TYR A 340 -12.54 5.80 -12.66
N THR A 341 -12.65 4.68 -13.33
CA THR A 341 -13.14 4.62 -14.72
C THR A 341 -14.56 5.19 -14.82
N GLY A 342 -14.76 6.14 -15.73
CA GLY A 342 -16.08 6.73 -15.98
C GLY A 342 -16.42 8.02 -15.23
N ILE A 343 -15.49 8.54 -14.39
CA ILE A 343 -15.57 9.92 -13.91
C ILE A 343 -14.44 10.77 -14.52
N THR A 344 -14.67 12.08 -14.59
CA THR A 344 -13.61 13.03 -14.97
C THR A 344 -12.56 13.09 -13.88
N VAL A 345 -11.29 12.90 -14.22
CA VAL A 345 -10.20 13.06 -13.26
C VAL A 345 -10.00 14.54 -12.96
N LYS A 346 -10.02 14.91 -11.67
CA LYS A 346 -9.56 16.22 -11.21
C LYS A 346 -8.16 16.06 -10.62
N PRO A 347 -7.10 16.51 -11.30
CA PRO A 347 -5.73 16.39 -10.81
C PRO A 347 -5.53 16.98 -9.42
N GLY A 348 -4.89 16.21 -8.52
CA GLY A 348 -4.70 16.58 -7.12
C GLY A 348 -5.86 16.20 -6.19
N SER A 349 -7.02 15.79 -6.72
CA SER A 349 -8.08 15.21 -5.89
C SER A 349 -7.90 13.71 -5.72
N MET A 350 -8.34 13.17 -4.59
CA MET A 350 -8.46 11.73 -4.40
C MET A 350 -9.56 11.09 -5.26
N GLY A 351 -10.43 11.89 -5.90
CA GLY A 351 -11.59 11.46 -6.66
C GLY A 351 -12.88 11.50 -5.84
N ARG A 352 -13.79 10.57 -6.12
CA ARG A 352 -15.11 10.49 -5.48
C ARG A 352 -15.26 9.19 -4.67
N PRO A 353 -16.17 9.14 -3.67
CA PRO A 353 -16.48 7.92 -2.94
C PRO A 353 -16.76 6.73 -3.86
N MET A 354 -16.25 5.57 -3.48
CA MET A 354 -16.46 4.33 -4.22
C MET A 354 -17.83 3.73 -3.91
N PRO A 355 -18.47 3.07 -4.89
CA PRO A 355 -19.73 2.37 -4.64
C PRO A 355 -19.66 1.43 -3.43
N GLY A 356 -20.68 1.44 -2.59
CA GLY A 356 -20.78 0.57 -1.41
C GLY A 356 -19.91 0.95 -0.21
N GLN A 357 -19.20 2.10 -0.23
CA GLN A 357 -18.29 2.48 0.86
C GLN A 357 -18.91 3.40 1.92
N ASP A 358 -20.03 4.06 1.65
CA ASP A 358 -20.67 5.02 2.57
C ASP A 358 -19.68 5.98 3.25
N VAL A 359 -18.84 6.62 2.41
CA VAL A 359 -17.81 7.56 2.89
C VAL A 359 -18.44 8.91 3.20
N LYS A 360 -18.08 9.48 4.38
CA LYS A 360 -18.49 10.79 4.82
C LYS A 360 -17.30 11.58 5.36
N ILE A 361 -17.42 12.89 5.33
CA ILE A 361 -16.51 13.81 6.03
C ILE A 361 -17.28 14.39 7.21
N VAL A 362 -16.74 14.24 8.42
CA VAL A 362 -17.43 14.63 9.64
C VAL A 362 -16.57 15.56 10.51
N ASP A 363 -17.23 16.40 11.29
CA ASP A 363 -16.60 17.23 12.31
C ASP A 363 -16.20 16.42 13.57
N GLU A 364 -15.68 17.10 14.57
CA GLU A 364 -15.27 16.49 15.85
C GLU A 364 -16.45 15.89 16.65
N THR A 365 -17.69 16.31 16.35
CA THR A 365 -18.91 15.78 16.96
C THR A 365 -19.54 14.61 16.19
N GLY A 366 -18.95 14.23 15.03
CA GLY A 366 -19.44 13.16 14.17
C GLY A 366 -20.54 13.59 13.18
N LYS A 367 -20.80 14.89 13.04
CA LYS A 367 -21.76 15.44 12.06
C LYS A 367 -21.09 15.66 10.72
N ASP A 368 -21.84 15.45 9.64
CA ASP A 368 -21.39 15.75 8.27
C ASP A 368 -21.05 17.24 8.18
N VAL A 369 -19.89 17.57 7.56
CA VAL A 369 -19.46 18.96 7.31
C VAL A 369 -20.05 19.47 6.01
N ASP A 370 -20.14 20.81 5.87
CA ASP A 370 -20.58 21.45 4.65
C ASP A 370 -19.51 21.36 3.53
N VAL A 371 -19.94 21.57 2.28
CA VAL A 371 -19.05 21.60 1.12
C VAL A 371 -17.95 22.65 1.31
N GLY A 372 -16.70 22.28 1.11
CA GLY A 372 -15.52 23.11 1.31
C GLY A 372 -14.97 23.12 2.73
N GLU A 373 -15.68 22.60 3.71
CA GLU A 373 -15.18 22.47 5.07
C GLU A 373 -14.32 21.22 5.26
N VAL A 374 -13.34 21.33 6.16
CA VAL A 374 -12.42 20.24 6.48
C VAL A 374 -12.96 19.41 7.63
N GLY A 375 -13.01 18.10 7.44
CA GLY A 375 -13.38 17.14 8.47
C GLY A 375 -12.64 15.82 8.33
N GLU A 376 -12.91 14.88 9.22
CA GLU A 376 -12.32 13.56 9.21
C GLU A 376 -13.09 12.61 8.29
N VAL A 377 -12.37 11.86 7.46
CA VAL A 377 -12.97 10.83 6.60
C VAL A 377 -13.43 9.65 7.43
N THR A 378 -14.68 9.27 7.26
CA THR A 378 -15.27 8.11 7.94
C THR A 378 -16.01 7.21 6.96
N THR A 379 -16.21 5.95 7.33
CA THR A 379 -17.05 5.00 6.58
C THR A 379 -17.77 4.05 7.53
N THR A 380 -18.88 3.47 7.11
CA THR A 380 -19.63 2.48 7.93
C THR A 380 -18.73 1.30 8.28
N PHE A 381 -18.60 0.99 9.57
CA PHE A 381 -17.82 -0.15 10.04
C PHE A 381 -18.60 -1.46 9.84
N GLY A 382 -17.86 -2.55 9.57
CA GLY A 382 -18.43 -3.88 9.32
C GLY A 382 -18.71 -4.18 7.84
N LEU A 383 -18.40 -3.26 6.93
CA LEU A 383 -18.44 -3.54 5.49
C LEU A 383 -17.39 -4.60 5.11
N PRO A 384 -17.62 -5.41 4.07
CA PRO A 384 -16.65 -6.40 3.56
C PRO A 384 -15.31 -5.79 3.15
N SER A 385 -15.30 -4.51 2.84
CA SER A 385 -14.13 -3.72 2.42
C SER A 385 -13.24 -3.26 3.57
N LEU A 386 -13.65 -3.47 4.82
CA LEU A 386 -12.90 -3.04 5.98
C LEU A 386 -12.26 -4.21 6.74
N PHE A 387 -11.26 -3.85 7.53
CA PHE A 387 -10.67 -4.76 8.50
C PHE A 387 -11.68 -5.18 9.57
N ARG A 388 -11.41 -6.32 10.20
CA ARG A 388 -12.25 -6.81 11.28
C ARG A 388 -11.93 -6.15 12.61
N GLU A 389 -10.64 -6.08 12.94
CA GLU A 389 -10.15 -5.59 14.23
C GLU A 389 -8.65 -5.30 14.21
N TYR A 390 -8.15 -4.57 15.19
CA TYR A 390 -6.74 -4.59 15.54
C TYR A 390 -6.45 -5.76 16.46
N TYR A 391 -5.55 -6.63 16.05
CA TYR A 391 -5.25 -7.91 16.72
C TYR A 391 -4.83 -7.71 18.18
N LYS A 392 -5.64 -8.23 19.10
CA LYS A 392 -5.45 -8.11 20.56
C LYS A 392 -5.36 -6.67 21.09
N MET A 393 -6.01 -5.72 20.42
CA MET A 393 -6.02 -4.30 20.80
C MET A 393 -7.46 -3.75 20.85
N PRO A 394 -8.34 -4.21 21.75
CA PRO A 394 -9.72 -3.73 21.81
C PRO A 394 -9.83 -2.24 22.09
N ASP A 395 -8.96 -1.69 22.96
CA ASP A 395 -8.96 -0.26 23.29
C ASP A 395 -8.71 0.60 22.03
N LYS A 396 -7.86 0.12 21.10
CA LYS A 396 -7.63 0.80 19.83
C LYS A 396 -8.82 0.73 18.88
N MET A 397 -9.65 -0.30 18.99
CA MET A 397 -10.90 -0.37 18.23
C MET A 397 -11.89 0.69 18.72
N GLU A 398 -12.02 0.89 20.03
CA GLU A 398 -12.89 1.92 20.62
C GLU A 398 -12.47 3.34 20.24
N GLU A 399 -11.16 3.58 20.05
CA GLU A 399 -10.65 4.87 19.58
C GLU A 399 -11.07 5.19 18.15
N VAL A 400 -11.08 4.19 17.25
CA VAL A 400 -11.27 4.39 15.80
C VAL A 400 -12.65 4.00 15.29
N VAL A 401 -13.44 3.27 16.08
CA VAL A 401 -14.82 2.91 15.72
C VAL A 401 -15.78 3.55 16.72
N ARG A 402 -16.54 4.53 16.25
CA ARG A 402 -17.49 5.28 17.06
C ARG A 402 -18.84 5.29 16.34
N GLU A 403 -19.92 5.04 17.04
CA GLU A 403 -21.30 5.10 16.50
C GLU A 403 -21.49 4.27 15.20
N GLY A 404 -20.80 3.10 15.10
CA GLY A 404 -20.89 2.22 13.93
C GLY A 404 -20.09 2.70 12.72
N ARG A 405 -19.25 3.72 12.85
CA ARG A 405 -18.38 4.23 11.80
C ARG A 405 -16.90 4.07 12.15
N TYR A 406 -16.10 3.75 11.15
CA TYR A 406 -14.64 3.76 11.22
C TYR A 406 -14.13 5.15 10.89
N TYR A 407 -13.33 5.69 11.77
CA TYR A 407 -12.64 6.98 11.66
C TYR A 407 -11.21 6.75 11.19
N THR A 408 -10.88 7.31 10.02
CA THR A 408 -9.60 7.00 9.35
C THR A 408 -8.41 7.75 9.93
N GLY A 409 -8.63 8.82 10.65
CA GLY A 409 -7.61 9.77 11.10
C GLY A 409 -7.08 10.65 9.96
N ASP A 410 -7.66 10.60 8.77
CA ASP A 410 -7.29 11.42 7.62
C ASP A 410 -8.31 12.54 7.42
N LEU A 411 -7.82 13.76 7.22
CA LEU A 411 -8.63 14.95 7.01
C LEU A 411 -8.78 15.25 5.53
N CYS A 412 -10.00 15.61 5.13
CA CYS A 412 -10.36 15.97 3.78
C CYS A 412 -11.36 17.11 3.77
N LYS A 413 -11.52 17.73 2.60
CA LYS A 413 -12.69 18.53 2.23
C LYS A 413 -13.31 17.96 0.95
N MET A 414 -14.59 18.27 0.71
CA MET A 414 -15.31 17.92 -0.51
C MET A 414 -15.62 19.19 -1.29
N ASP A 415 -15.43 19.17 -2.61
CA ASP A 415 -15.84 20.29 -3.47
C ASP A 415 -17.30 20.16 -3.93
N GLU A 416 -17.82 21.19 -4.63
CA GLU A 416 -19.19 21.27 -5.13
C GLU A 416 -19.56 20.13 -6.10
N ASP A 417 -18.56 19.52 -6.77
CA ASP A 417 -18.75 18.39 -7.67
C ASP A 417 -18.63 17.02 -6.95
N GLY A 418 -18.43 17.01 -5.62
CA GLY A 418 -18.32 15.82 -4.79
C GLY A 418 -16.95 15.13 -4.85
N TYR A 419 -15.89 15.84 -5.27
CA TYR A 419 -14.52 15.33 -5.20
C TYR A 419 -13.91 15.61 -3.84
N TYR A 420 -13.14 14.63 -3.35
CA TYR A 420 -12.47 14.69 -2.06
C TYR A 420 -11.03 15.14 -2.22
N TRP A 421 -10.59 16.08 -1.40
CA TRP A 421 -9.26 16.66 -1.40
C TRP A 421 -8.58 16.38 -0.09
N PHE A 422 -7.41 15.73 -0.14
CA PHE A 422 -6.65 15.38 1.05
C PHE A 422 -6.02 16.62 1.69
N GLU A 423 -6.24 16.82 2.99
CA GLU A 423 -5.71 17.95 3.75
C GLU A 423 -4.58 17.55 4.70
N GLY A 424 -4.53 16.29 5.12
CA GLY A 424 -3.48 15.75 5.99
C GLY A 424 -3.99 14.70 6.96
N ARG A 425 -3.12 14.32 7.88
CA ARG A 425 -3.49 13.48 9.02
C ARG A 425 -3.99 14.37 10.16
N ALA A 426 -4.97 13.90 10.91
CA ALA A 426 -5.47 14.61 12.08
C ALA A 426 -4.38 14.81 13.17
N ASP A 427 -3.46 13.86 13.28
CA ASP A 427 -2.31 13.89 14.20
C ASP A 427 -1.10 14.70 13.66
N ASP A 428 -1.07 15.05 12.37
CA ASP A 428 0.00 15.83 11.74
C ASP A 428 -0.36 17.32 11.55
N VAL A 429 -1.61 17.73 11.84
CA VAL A 429 -2.06 19.12 11.68
C VAL A 429 -1.22 20.09 12.50
N ILE A 430 -0.79 21.16 11.89
CA ILE A 430 -0.01 22.24 12.51
C ILE A 430 -0.96 23.31 13.03
N LEU A 431 -0.91 23.56 14.34
CA LEU A 431 -1.76 24.54 15.01
C LEU A 431 -1.01 25.85 15.19
N SER A 432 -1.09 26.77 14.21
CA SER A 432 -0.35 28.03 14.20
C SER A 432 -1.27 29.23 14.38
N ALA A 433 -1.18 29.92 15.52
CA ALA A 433 -1.95 31.13 15.82
C ALA A 433 -3.47 30.97 15.56
N GLY A 434 -4.04 29.82 15.93
CA GLY A 434 -5.46 29.51 15.75
C GLY A 434 -5.82 28.93 14.36
N TYR A 435 -4.88 28.90 13.41
CA TYR A 435 -5.09 28.25 12.12
C TYR A 435 -4.72 26.76 12.19
N ARG A 436 -5.56 25.91 11.59
CA ARG A 436 -5.27 24.50 11.34
C ARG A 436 -4.64 24.40 9.94
N ILE A 437 -3.39 24.00 9.85
CA ILE A 437 -2.64 23.93 8.59
C ILE A 437 -2.27 22.50 8.31
N GLY A 438 -2.76 21.95 7.20
CA GLY A 438 -2.35 20.64 6.70
C GLY A 438 -0.92 20.68 6.17
N PRO A 439 -0.01 19.79 6.63
CA PRO A 439 1.36 19.72 6.10
C PRO A 439 1.41 19.55 4.59
N PHE A 440 0.49 18.75 4.05
CA PHE A 440 0.45 18.42 2.63
C PHE A 440 0.29 19.65 1.73
N GLU A 441 -0.59 20.60 2.07
CA GLU A 441 -0.77 21.81 1.27
C GLU A 441 0.50 22.67 1.18
N VAL A 442 1.29 22.68 2.25
CA VAL A 442 2.59 23.37 2.28
C VAL A 442 3.61 22.64 1.43
N GLU A 443 3.65 21.32 1.54
CA GLU A 443 4.55 20.45 0.79
C GLU A 443 4.24 20.49 -0.71
N ASP A 444 2.97 20.41 -1.09
CA ASP A 444 2.53 20.50 -2.49
C ASP A 444 2.94 21.85 -3.11
N ALA A 445 2.68 22.95 -2.40
CA ALA A 445 3.12 24.26 -2.86
C ALA A 445 4.65 24.39 -3.00
N LEU A 446 5.43 23.79 -2.09
CA LEU A 446 6.89 23.77 -2.20
C LEU A 446 7.39 22.93 -3.37
N LEU A 447 6.76 21.79 -3.63
CA LEU A 447 7.12 20.86 -4.70
C LEU A 447 6.92 21.44 -6.11
N THR A 448 6.09 22.49 -6.28
CA THR A 448 5.95 23.20 -7.56
C THR A 448 7.16 24.09 -7.88
N HIS A 449 8.09 24.28 -6.93
CA HIS A 449 9.31 25.06 -7.16
C HIS A 449 10.45 24.17 -7.70
N PRO A 450 11.15 24.56 -8.79
CA PRO A 450 12.16 23.71 -9.45
C PRO A 450 13.36 23.35 -8.58
N ALA A 451 13.63 24.10 -7.51
CA ALA A 451 14.69 23.81 -6.56
C ALA A 451 14.36 22.67 -5.59
N VAL A 452 13.08 22.27 -5.46
CA VAL A 452 12.63 21.31 -4.45
C VAL A 452 12.48 19.92 -5.07
N LEU A 453 13.28 18.97 -4.60
CA LEU A 453 13.16 17.56 -4.98
C LEU A 453 12.16 16.83 -4.10
N GLU A 454 12.28 17.02 -2.78
CA GLU A 454 11.39 16.46 -1.76
C GLU A 454 11.28 17.45 -0.60
N CYS A 455 10.14 17.44 0.10
CA CYS A 455 10.00 18.23 1.32
C CYS A 455 9.07 17.55 2.33
N ALA A 456 9.15 18.01 3.57
CA ALA A 456 8.25 17.64 4.65
C ALA A 456 7.97 18.84 5.54
N ALA A 457 6.69 19.13 5.82
CA ALA A 457 6.28 20.19 6.71
C ALA A 457 5.82 19.62 8.07
N VAL A 458 6.23 20.26 9.15
CA VAL A 458 5.84 19.90 10.52
C VAL A 458 5.59 21.15 11.36
N GLY A 459 4.85 20.99 12.47
CA GLY A 459 4.76 22.01 13.50
C GLY A 459 6.08 22.12 14.26
N SER A 460 6.61 23.34 14.39
CA SER A 460 7.75 23.68 15.24
C SER A 460 7.27 24.55 16.39
N PRO A 461 7.62 24.27 17.67
CA PRO A 461 7.17 25.04 18.81
C PRO A 461 7.55 26.53 18.70
N HIS A 462 6.59 27.41 19.03
CA HIS A 462 6.79 28.85 18.99
C HIS A 462 6.06 29.53 20.15
N PRO A 463 6.74 30.41 20.93
CA PRO A 463 6.21 30.95 22.19
C PRO A 463 4.91 31.76 22.02
N GLU A 464 4.74 32.44 20.90
CA GLU A 464 3.55 33.31 20.67
C GLU A 464 2.46 32.63 19.83
N ARG A 465 2.79 31.58 19.07
CA ARG A 465 1.88 30.99 18.08
C ARG A 465 1.45 29.56 18.38
N GLY A 466 1.95 28.99 19.47
CA GLY A 466 1.87 27.56 19.74
C GLY A 466 2.84 26.80 18.83
N GLU A 467 2.51 26.67 17.56
CA GLU A 467 3.41 26.15 16.53
C GLU A 467 3.57 27.14 15.37
N ILE A 468 4.65 26.99 14.63
CA ILE A 468 4.85 27.57 13.29
C ILE A 468 5.11 26.45 12.29
N VAL A 469 4.79 26.72 11.03
CA VAL A 469 5.13 25.78 9.95
C VAL A 469 6.65 25.80 9.73
N LYS A 470 7.29 24.64 9.86
CA LYS A 470 8.67 24.41 9.47
C LYS A 470 8.73 23.38 8.35
N ALA A 471 9.49 23.69 7.28
CA ALA A 471 9.72 22.76 6.19
C ALA A 471 11.16 22.25 6.18
N PHE A 472 11.32 20.94 6.05
CA PHE A 472 12.59 20.28 5.71
C PHE A 472 12.59 20.04 4.21
N VAL A 473 13.64 20.51 3.51
CA VAL A 473 13.67 20.52 2.04
C VAL A 473 14.94 19.84 1.54
N VAL A 474 14.76 18.86 0.66
CA VAL A 474 15.83 18.25 -0.14
C VAL A 474 15.87 18.97 -1.48
N LEU A 475 17.04 19.49 -1.85
CA LEU A 475 17.21 20.25 -3.08
C LEU A 475 17.42 19.37 -4.30
N THR A 476 16.90 19.82 -5.44
CA THR A 476 17.20 19.25 -6.75
C THR A 476 18.69 19.47 -7.08
N ARG A 477 19.29 18.55 -7.80
CA ARG A 477 20.71 18.63 -8.21
C ARG A 477 20.99 19.94 -8.96
N GLY A 478 22.02 20.64 -8.53
CA GLY A 478 22.45 21.93 -9.12
C GLY A 478 21.96 23.16 -8.36
N TRP A 479 21.16 22.96 -7.30
CA TRP A 479 20.78 24.03 -6.38
C TRP A 479 21.58 23.94 -5.08
N GLU A 480 21.95 25.10 -4.53
CA GLU A 480 22.75 25.21 -3.31
C GLU A 480 21.93 25.86 -2.17
N PRO A 481 22.09 25.38 -0.91
CA PRO A 481 21.44 25.97 0.24
C PRO A 481 21.85 27.44 0.44
N SER A 482 20.86 28.33 0.56
CA SER A 482 21.11 29.74 0.86
C SER A 482 19.92 30.41 1.53
N ASP A 483 20.14 31.51 2.26
CA ASP A 483 19.05 32.28 2.85
C ASP A 483 18.22 33.00 1.77
N ALA A 484 18.81 33.32 0.64
CA ALA A 484 18.07 33.84 -0.51
C ALA A 484 17.07 32.81 -1.05
N LEU A 485 17.48 31.56 -1.20
CA LEU A 485 16.60 30.47 -1.63
C LEU A 485 15.50 30.18 -0.59
N LYS A 486 15.79 30.26 0.72
CA LYS A 486 14.73 30.14 1.75
C LYS A 486 13.67 31.20 1.57
N ALA A 487 14.08 32.47 1.40
CA ALA A 487 13.15 33.57 1.18
C ALA A 487 12.34 33.42 -0.11
N GLU A 488 12.97 32.92 -1.17
CA GLU A 488 12.33 32.60 -2.45
C GLU A 488 11.25 31.54 -2.27
N LEU A 489 11.57 30.40 -1.63
CA LEU A 489 10.63 29.31 -1.35
C LEU A 489 9.47 29.76 -0.44
N GLN A 490 9.74 30.58 0.57
CA GLN A 490 8.70 31.18 1.42
C GLN A 490 7.75 32.05 0.61
N ASN A 491 8.27 32.90 -0.28
CA ASN A 491 7.48 33.78 -1.12
C ASN A 491 6.70 32.99 -2.17
N HIS A 492 7.32 31.97 -2.78
CA HIS A 492 6.65 31.07 -3.69
C HIS A 492 5.45 30.38 -3.03
N THR A 493 5.64 29.80 -1.84
CA THR A 493 4.56 29.16 -1.08
C THR A 493 3.41 30.14 -0.78
N LYS A 494 3.71 31.40 -0.42
CA LYS A 494 2.67 32.44 -0.20
C LYS A 494 1.87 32.79 -1.46
N GLN A 495 2.46 32.61 -2.64
CA GLN A 495 1.78 32.89 -3.92
C GLN A 495 0.92 31.70 -4.38
N VAL A 496 1.37 30.50 -4.10
CA VAL A 496 0.70 29.25 -4.55
C VAL A 496 -0.43 28.85 -3.60
N THR A 497 -0.28 29.10 -2.29
CA THR A 497 -1.28 28.76 -1.27
C THR A 497 -1.67 29.98 -0.42
N ALA A 498 -2.55 29.77 0.58
CA ALA A 498 -2.96 30.87 1.45
C ALA A 498 -1.78 31.47 2.24
N PRO A 499 -1.66 32.81 2.36
CA PRO A 499 -0.48 33.46 2.94
C PRO A 499 -0.14 33.05 4.37
N TYR A 500 -1.05 32.51 5.15
CA TYR A 500 -0.80 32.05 6.51
C TYR A 500 -0.17 30.63 6.56
N LYS A 501 -0.19 29.87 5.46
CA LYS A 501 0.28 28.47 5.36
C LYS A 501 1.76 28.35 5.03
N TYR A 502 2.46 29.43 4.64
CA TYR A 502 3.85 29.35 4.24
C TYR A 502 4.78 28.90 5.39
N PRO A 503 5.86 28.14 5.10
CA PRO A 503 6.82 27.76 6.11
C PRO A 503 7.60 28.97 6.63
N ARG A 504 7.50 29.21 7.94
CA ARG A 504 8.24 30.31 8.59
C ARG A 504 9.71 29.95 8.81
N GLU A 505 10.00 28.66 8.92
CA GLU A 505 11.34 28.12 8.96
C GLU A 505 11.53 27.10 7.82
N ILE A 506 12.70 27.16 7.16
CA ILE A 506 13.11 26.17 6.15
C ILE A 506 14.49 25.65 6.54
N GLU A 507 14.63 24.34 6.59
CA GLU A 507 15.90 23.65 6.80
C GLU A 507 16.21 22.79 5.58
N PHE A 508 17.36 23.02 4.95
CA PHE A 508 17.84 22.16 3.87
C PHE A 508 18.51 20.93 4.46
N VAL A 509 18.15 19.77 3.95
CA VAL A 509 18.63 18.45 4.40
C VAL A 509 19.04 17.60 3.21
N ASP A 510 19.99 16.68 3.42
CA ASP A 510 20.41 15.75 2.36
C ASP A 510 19.36 14.69 2.07
N HIS A 511 18.58 14.28 3.08
CA HIS A 511 17.51 13.30 2.97
C HIS A 511 16.48 13.46 4.09
N LEU A 512 15.25 13.05 3.81
CA LEU A 512 14.17 12.98 4.81
C LEU A 512 14.14 11.61 5.48
N PRO A 513 13.81 11.52 6.78
CA PRO A 513 13.58 10.24 7.44
C PRO A 513 12.34 9.59 6.81
N LYS A 514 12.48 8.34 6.36
CA LYS A 514 11.41 7.61 5.69
C LYS A 514 11.08 6.31 6.40
N THR A 515 9.84 5.90 6.29
CA THR A 515 9.42 4.55 6.63
C THR A 515 10.02 3.56 5.63
N MET A 516 9.94 2.28 5.93
CA MET A 516 10.35 1.23 4.99
C MET A 516 9.53 1.20 3.69
N SER A 517 8.34 1.82 3.69
CA SER A 517 7.49 2.00 2.51
C SER A 517 7.81 3.26 1.69
N GLY A 518 8.83 4.04 2.10
CA GLY A 518 9.20 5.28 1.44
C GLY A 518 8.47 6.54 1.96
N LYS A 519 7.46 6.40 2.80
CA LYS A 519 6.71 7.54 3.37
C LYS A 519 7.56 8.32 4.36
N VAL A 520 7.49 9.65 4.31
CA VAL A 520 8.16 10.54 5.26
C VAL A 520 7.64 10.32 6.68
N LYS A 521 8.54 10.19 7.63
CA LYS A 521 8.24 10.08 9.06
C LYS A 521 8.11 11.47 9.70
N ARG A 522 6.97 12.13 9.50
CA ARG A 522 6.74 13.48 10.07
C ARG A 522 6.82 13.48 11.60
N SER A 523 6.33 12.44 12.26
CA SER A 523 6.41 12.32 13.71
C SER A 523 7.86 12.32 14.24
N GLU A 524 8.81 11.72 13.49
CA GLU A 524 10.23 11.75 13.82
C GLU A 524 10.81 13.16 13.64
N LEU A 525 10.49 13.85 12.54
CA LEU A 525 10.89 15.24 12.30
C LEU A 525 10.28 16.19 13.34
N LYS A 526 9.00 16.04 13.67
CA LYS A 526 8.33 16.85 14.70
C LYS A 526 8.99 16.64 16.05
N ARG A 527 9.24 15.39 16.46
CA ARG A 527 9.93 15.08 17.71
C ARG A 527 11.34 15.69 17.77
N MET A 528 12.14 15.55 16.70
CA MET A 528 13.47 16.17 16.61
C MET A 528 13.40 17.68 16.79
N GLU A 529 12.38 18.32 16.23
CA GLU A 529 12.20 19.76 16.34
C GLU A 529 11.78 20.19 17.75
N TYR A 530 10.89 19.45 18.40
CA TYR A 530 10.49 19.69 19.77
C TYR A 530 11.68 19.52 20.73
N GLU A 531 12.49 18.46 20.59
CA GLU A 531 13.72 18.25 21.36
C GLU A 531 14.72 19.41 21.16
N ARG A 532 14.90 19.91 19.93
CA ARG A 532 15.79 21.05 19.62
C ARG A 532 15.32 22.35 20.27
N LYS A 533 14.02 22.58 20.34
CA LYS A 533 13.42 23.80 20.91
C LYS A 533 13.23 23.69 22.42
N GLY A 534 13.55 22.55 23.05
CA GLY A 534 13.39 22.32 24.47
C GLY A 534 11.93 22.33 24.93
N ALA A 535 11.00 21.97 24.04
CA ALA A 535 9.58 21.84 24.32
C ALA A 535 9.24 20.36 24.58
N GLU A 536 8.40 20.09 25.58
CA GLU A 536 7.89 18.74 25.89
C GLU A 536 6.71 18.36 24.98
#